data_c61452206a4ff308159533f58555e5c6
#
_entry.id   c61452206a4ff308159533f58555e5c6
#
_cell.length_a   1.000
_cell.length_b   1.000
_cell.length_c   1.000
_cell.angle_alpha   90.00
_cell.angle_beta   90.00
_cell.angle_gamma   90.00
#
_symmetry.space_group_name_H-M   'P 1'
#
loop_
_entity.id
_entity.type
_entity.pdbx_description
1 polymer ?
#
loop_
_entity_poly.entity_id
_entity_poly.type
_entity_poly.pdbx_seq_one_letter_code
_entity_poly.pdbx_strand_id
1 'polypeptide(L)'
;METQFTIAEAIPYIASDLPPEIPTPPINTDPIIDDGAIRRRIRRPLDLARFVVAIALASGTIALGYFATSTTAGLDTDIESGAALLPSLIVLILNVIGGIGSLGLPIAASINLILRRRFRQLFDALVAMFLAVTALSIASIVMGNFDNTRLLVAMAGSTSSTNESTAPILGGILAFITVARLMGRRPWNVLSSVVVVSLVSVTVLSGGIALAGIGFSLAVGWAIGLLTRYVLGTSTTRPSGAAVAAALARGGYPITQLRIAHL
;
A
#
# COMPACT_ATOMS: atom_id res chain seq x y z
N MET A 1 52.92 29.98 1.84
CA MET A 1 53.81 29.14 2.69
C MET A 1 53.27 27.72 2.50
N GLU A 2 53.74 27.09 1.42
CA GLU A 2 53.37 25.71 1.06
C GLU A 2 54.39 24.78 1.66
N THR A 3 53.98 23.93 2.56
CA THR A 3 54.80 22.84 3.09
C THR A 3 54.61 21.62 2.22
N GLN A 4 55.47 21.41 1.25
CA GLN A 4 55.62 20.16 0.53
C GLN A 4 56.20 19.10 1.50
N PHE A 5 55.40 18.09 1.76
CA PHE A 5 55.89 16.83 2.40
C PHE A 5 56.49 15.95 1.30
N THR A 6 57.79 15.93 1.23
CA THR A 6 58.57 14.96 0.45
C THR A 6 58.68 13.69 1.22
N ILE A 7 57.90 12.65 0.89
CA ILE A 7 58.12 11.28 1.34
C ILE A 7 59.01 10.62 0.29
N ALA A 8 60.30 10.71 0.47
CA ALA A 8 61.25 9.93 -0.28
C ALA A 8 62.48 9.68 0.61
N GLU A 9 62.36 8.74 1.49
CA GLU A 9 63.52 8.04 1.97
C GLU A 9 63.19 6.56 2.07
N ALA A 10 63.42 5.86 0.95
CA ALA A 10 63.26 4.44 0.80
C ALA A 10 64.25 3.70 1.69
N ILE A 11 63.75 2.95 2.63
CA ILE A 11 64.54 1.95 3.37
C ILE A 11 64.92 0.88 2.36
N PRO A 12 66.23 0.60 2.16
CA PRO A 12 66.62 -0.54 1.31
C PRO A 12 66.27 -1.83 2.06
N TYR A 13 65.14 -2.43 1.68
CA TYR A 13 64.77 -3.75 2.15
C TYR A 13 65.68 -4.77 1.48
N ILE A 14 66.42 -5.50 2.28
CA ILE A 14 67.28 -6.60 1.88
C ILE A 14 66.44 -7.77 1.39
N ALA A 15 66.38 -7.93 0.07
CA ALA A 15 65.54 -8.91 -0.64
C ALA A 15 66.21 -10.31 -0.72
N SER A 16 66.88 -10.78 0.33
CA SER A 16 67.63 -12.05 0.25
C SER A 16 67.10 -13.20 1.12
N ASP A 17 66.07 -12.98 1.94
CA ASP A 17 65.56 -14.04 2.82
C ASP A 17 64.02 -14.23 2.75
N LEU A 18 63.46 -14.18 1.53
CA LEU A 18 62.09 -14.64 1.36
C LEU A 18 62.06 -16.19 1.42
N PRO A 19 61.33 -16.76 2.37
CA PRO A 19 61.08 -18.21 2.35
C PRO A 19 60.44 -18.63 1.04
N PRO A 20 60.66 -19.86 0.57
CA PRO A 20 60.15 -20.35 -0.72
C PRO A 20 58.64 -20.09 -0.76
N GLU A 21 58.19 -19.45 -1.84
CA GLU A 21 56.80 -19.12 -2.11
C GLU A 21 55.97 -20.38 -1.85
N ILE A 22 55.25 -20.37 -0.72
CA ILE A 22 54.21 -21.40 -0.48
C ILE A 22 53.22 -21.23 -1.62
N PRO A 23 52.97 -22.28 -2.43
CA PRO A 23 51.97 -22.18 -3.49
C PRO A 23 50.64 -21.79 -2.88
N THR A 24 50.29 -20.54 -3.06
CA THR A 24 48.97 -20.03 -2.63
C THR A 24 47.93 -20.87 -3.34
N PRO A 25 47.06 -21.58 -2.62
CA PRO A 25 45.96 -22.30 -3.27
C PRO A 25 45.21 -21.31 -4.12
N PRO A 26 44.67 -21.72 -5.29
CA PRO A 26 43.94 -20.83 -6.16
C PRO A 26 42.86 -20.14 -5.32
N ILE A 27 43.05 -18.84 -5.12
CA ILE A 27 42.08 -18.01 -4.39
C ILE A 27 40.81 -18.09 -5.23
N ASN A 28 39.84 -18.82 -4.72
CA ASN A 28 38.51 -18.83 -5.32
C ASN A 28 38.04 -17.38 -5.28
N THR A 29 38.15 -16.69 -6.41
CA THR A 29 37.86 -15.27 -6.57
C THR A 29 36.37 -14.94 -6.46
N ASP A 30 35.55 -15.97 -6.28
CA ASP A 30 34.14 -15.76 -6.02
C ASP A 30 33.97 -15.16 -4.61
N PRO A 31 33.38 -13.97 -4.49
CA PRO A 31 33.21 -13.32 -3.20
C PRO A 31 32.35 -14.20 -2.30
N ILE A 32 32.83 -14.50 -1.09
CA ILE A 32 32.05 -15.20 -0.06
C ILE A 32 30.92 -14.26 0.36
N ILE A 33 29.72 -14.54 -0.13
CA ILE A 33 28.52 -13.75 0.16
C ILE A 33 27.73 -14.52 1.21
N ASP A 34 27.79 -14.06 2.45
CA ASP A 34 26.90 -14.53 3.50
C ASP A 34 25.56 -13.79 3.35
N ASP A 35 24.72 -14.29 2.46
CA ASP A 35 23.42 -13.71 2.14
C ASP A 35 22.38 -14.02 3.23
N GLY A 36 22.81 -14.48 4.43
CA GLY A 36 21.87 -14.78 5.53
C GLY A 36 20.55 -15.32 4.99
N ALA A 37 20.59 -16.38 4.21
CA ALA A 37 19.71 -16.80 3.12
C ALA A 37 18.23 -17.01 3.45
N ILE A 38 17.67 -16.22 4.31
CA ILE A 38 16.26 -16.26 4.60
C ILE A 38 15.66 -14.96 4.08
N ARG A 39 14.92 -15.05 2.97
CA ARG A 39 13.91 -14.06 2.61
C ARG A 39 12.92 -13.94 3.78
N ARG A 40 13.37 -13.38 4.91
CA ARG A 40 12.54 -13.15 6.08
C ARG A 40 11.48 -12.14 5.67
N ARG A 41 10.24 -12.59 5.64
CA ARG A 41 9.09 -11.70 5.61
C ARG A 41 9.17 -10.85 6.86
N ILE A 42 9.48 -9.58 6.69
CA ILE A 42 9.52 -8.65 7.82
C ILE A 42 8.09 -8.17 8.03
N ARG A 43 7.55 -8.49 9.19
CA ARG A 43 6.30 -7.90 9.68
C ARG A 43 6.66 -6.52 10.24
N ARG A 44 6.12 -5.48 9.67
CA ARG A 44 6.39 -4.11 10.12
C ARG A 44 5.39 -3.76 11.23
N PRO A 45 5.85 -3.45 12.46
CA PRO A 45 4.95 -3.08 13.56
C PRO A 45 4.13 -1.82 13.24
N LEU A 46 4.65 -0.95 12.39
CA LEU A 46 3.95 0.24 11.90
C LEU A 46 2.66 -0.10 11.11
N ASP A 47 2.65 -1.22 10.37
CA ASP A 47 1.44 -1.64 9.64
C ASP A 47 0.36 -2.10 10.64
N LEU A 48 0.74 -2.69 11.77
CA LEU A 48 -0.17 -3.03 12.86
C LEU A 48 -0.73 -1.78 13.55
N ALA A 49 0.12 -0.79 13.84
CA ALA A 49 -0.34 0.47 14.42
C ALA A 49 -1.35 1.18 13.50
N ARG A 50 -1.08 1.23 12.20
CA ARG A 50 -2.01 1.78 11.20
C ARG A 50 -3.32 0.98 11.11
N PHE A 51 -3.25 -0.34 11.25
CA PHE A 51 -4.44 -1.19 11.30
C PHE A 51 -5.32 -0.85 12.52
N VAL A 52 -4.73 -0.66 13.70
CA VAL A 52 -5.47 -0.23 14.89
C VAL A 52 -6.14 1.13 14.66
N VAL A 53 -5.42 2.08 14.05
CA VAL A 53 -6.00 3.39 13.67
C VAL A 53 -7.16 3.23 12.69
N ALA A 54 -7.03 2.36 11.69
CA ALA A 54 -8.09 2.11 10.72
C ALA A 54 -9.34 1.50 11.38
N ILE A 55 -9.17 0.58 12.34
CA ILE A 55 -10.28 0.04 13.13
C ILE A 55 -10.90 1.12 14.01
N ALA A 56 -10.10 1.94 14.67
CA ALA A 56 -10.61 3.06 15.47
C ALA A 56 -11.43 4.04 14.61
N LEU A 57 -10.98 4.33 13.38
CA LEU A 57 -11.74 5.15 12.44
C LEU A 57 -13.05 4.47 12.02
N ALA A 58 -13.05 3.17 11.73
CA ALA A 58 -14.27 2.43 11.40
C ALA A 58 -15.27 2.44 12.56
N SER A 59 -14.79 2.23 13.78
CA SER A 59 -15.63 2.30 14.98
C SER A 59 -16.13 3.73 15.23
N GLY A 60 -15.28 4.73 15.00
CA GLY A 60 -15.63 6.15 15.11
C GLY A 60 -16.72 6.57 14.12
N THR A 61 -16.68 6.07 12.87
CA THR A 61 -17.74 6.36 11.88
C THR A 61 -19.08 5.73 12.27
N ILE A 62 -19.07 4.51 12.84
CA ILE A 62 -20.28 3.90 13.39
C ILE A 62 -20.82 4.72 14.57
N ALA A 63 -19.94 5.11 15.50
CA ALA A 63 -20.33 5.92 16.66
C ALA A 63 -20.89 7.28 16.24
N LEU A 64 -20.24 7.96 15.29
CA LEU A 64 -20.75 9.21 14.74
C LEU A 64 -22.12 9.03 14.09
N GLY A 65 -22.30 8.00 13.26
CA GLY A 65 -23.60 7.69 12.66
C GLY A 65 -24.68 7.46 13.72
N TYR A 66 -24.35 6.76 14.82
CA TYR A 66 -25.30 6.44 15.87
C TYR A 66 -25.67 7.65 16.75
N PHE A 67 -24.67 8.47 17.16
CA PHE A 67 -24.89 9.58 18.08
C PHE A 67 -25.24 10.90 17.38
N ALA A 68 -24.82 11.08 16.15
CA ALA A 68 -24.97 12.34 15.41
C ALA A 68 -25.93 12.21 14.21
N THR A 69 -26.96 11.37 14.29
CA THR A 69 -27.91 11.09 13.19
C THR A 69 -28.53 12.36 12.60
N SER A 70 -28.89 13.33 13.44
CA SER A 70 -29.46 14.60 12.96
C SER A 70 -28.45 15.47 12.21
N THR A 71 -27.20 15.48 12.66
CA THR A 71 -26.12 16.27 12.05
C THR A 71 -25.66 15.64 10.74
N THR A 72 -25.52 14.30 10.70
CA THR A 72 -25.14 13.57 9.49
C THR A 72 -26.22 13.66 8.42
N ALA A 73 -27.49 13.53 8.79
CA ALA A 73 -28.62 13.69 7.87
C ALA A 73 -28.72 15.13 7.31
N GLY A 74 -28.43 16.15 8.11
CA GLY A 74 -28.36 17.53 7.65
C GLY A 74 -27.25 17.74 6.63
N LEU A 75 -26.06 17.21 6.91
CA LEU A 75 -24.91 17.26 6.00
C LEU A 75 -25.18 16.54 4.68
N ASP A 76 -25.80 15.35 4.73
CA ASP A 76 -26.17 14.60 3.53
C ASP A 76 -27.16 15.40 2.66
N THR A 77 -28.17 16.03 3.27
CA THR A 77 -29.14 16.90 2.57
C THR A 77 -28.49 18.14 1.95
N ASP A 78 -27.57 18.78 2.69
CA ASP A 78 -26.84 19.96 2.20
C ASP A 78 -25.92 19.58 1.02
N ILE A 79 -25.28 18.43 1.06
CA ILE A 79 -24.44 17.94 -0.02
C ILE A 79 -25.29 17.58 -1.26
N GLU A 80 -26.44 16.92 -1.09
CA GLU A 80 -27.36 16.62 -2.17
C GLU A 80 -27.87 17.89 -2.85
N SER A 81 -28.27 18.90 -2.05
CA SER A 81 -28.70 20.20 -2.57
C SER A 81 -27.56 20.92 -3.31
N GLY A 82 -26.34 20.86 -2.77
CA GLY A 82 -25.14 21.37 -3.43
C GLY A 82 -24.78 20.61 -4.72
N ALA A 83 -24.99 19.30 -4.71
CA ALA A 83 -24.78 18.45 -5.89
C ALA A 83 -25.72 18.79 -7.04
N ALA A 84 -26.96 19.15 -6.74
CA ALA A 84 -27.95 19.59 -7.73
C ALA A 84 -27.56 20.90 -8.45
N LEU A 85 -26.68 21.69 -7.85
CA LEU A 85 -26.13 22.93 -8.45
C LEU A 85 -24.92 22.66 -9.37
N LEU A 86 -24.36 21.44 -9.36
CA LEU A 86 -23.19 21.13 -10.19
C LEU A 86 -23.60 21.03 -11.67
N PRO A 87 -22.80 21.62 -12.58
CA PRO A 87 -22.97 21.43 -14.00
C PRO A 87 -22.97 19.93 -14.37
N SER A 88 -23.91 19.51 -15.19
CA SER A 88 -24.06 18.12 -15.64
C SER A 88 -22.77 17.54 -16.25
N LEU A 89 -21.95 18.39 -16.86
CA LEU A 89 -20.64 18.03 -17.41
C LEU A 89 -19.67 17.54 -16.30
N ILE A 90 -19.65 18.20 -15.14
CA ILE A 90 -18.78 17.79 -14.02
C ILE A 90 -19.23 16.44 -13.48
N VAL A 91 -20.52 16.25 -13.30
CA VAL A 91 -21.10 14.97 -12.84
C VAL A 91 -20.79 13.85 -13.85
N LEU A 92 -20.91 14.15 -15.15
CA LEU A 92 -20.55 13.20 -16.20
C LEU A 92 -19.07 12.81 -16.15
N ILE A 93 -18.15 13.78 -16.04
CA ILE A 93 -16.72 13.53 -15.94
C ILE A 93 -16.40 12.67 -14.71
N LEU A 94 -16.97 12.99 -13.55
CA LEU A 94 -16.78 12.23 -12.32
C LEU A 94 -17.29 10.78 -12.47
N ASN A 95 -18.46 10.60 -13.06
CA ASN A 95 -19.03 9.27 -13.34
C ASN A 95 -18.15 8.46 -14.30
N VAL A 96 -17.65 9.07 -15.36
CA VAL A 96 -16.77 8.41 -16.33
C VAL A 96 -15.44 8.02 -15.67
N ILE A 97 -14.82 8.95 -14.94
CA ILE A 97 -13.54 8.67 -14.25
C ILE A 97 -13.77 7.64 -13.12
N GLY A 98 -14.83 7.76 -12.34
CA GLY A 98 -15.17 6.80 -11.28
C GLY A 98 -15.51 5.42 -11.84
N GLY A 99 -16.37 5.35 -12.85
CA GLY A 99 -16.80 4.11 -13.48
C GLY A 99 -15.64 3.39 -14.19
N ILE A 100 -14.93 4.08 -15.08
CA ILE A 100 -13.75 3.51 -15.75
C ILE A 100 -12.64 3.25 -14.75
N GLY A 101 -12.44 4.16 -13.78
CA GLY A 101 -11.41 4.02 -12.77
C GLY A 101 -11.61 2.85 -11.83
N SER A 102 -12.86 2.50 -11.50
CA SER A 102 -13.19 1.39 -10.59
C SER A 102 -12.71 0.04 -11.12
N LEU A 103 -12.84 -0.19 -12.41
CA LEU A 103 -12.35 -1.40 -13.09
C LEU A 103 -10.97 -1.18 -13.73
N GLY A 104 -10.76 -0.03 -14.33
CA GLY A 104 -9.55 0.29 -15.07
C GLY A 104 -8.30 0.32 -14.19
N LEU A 105 -8.39 0.86 -12.98
CA LEU A 105 -7.24 0.94 -12.08
C LEU A 105 -6.77 -0.46 -11.60
N PRO A 106 -7.65 -1.35 -11.09
CA PRO A 106 -7.23 -2.71 -10.74
C PRO A 106 -6.70 -3.48 -11.96
N ILE A 107 -7.30 -3.32 -13.14
CA ILE A 107 -6.85 -3.99 -14.37
C ILE A 107 -5.48 -3.46 -14.79
N ALA A 108 -5.29 -2.15 -14.89
CA ALA A 108 -4.02 -1.54 -15.28
C ALA A 108 -2.89 -1.87 -14.28
N ALA A 109 -3.21 -1.85 -12.98
CA ALA A 109 -2.27 -2.26 -11.94
C ALA A 109 -1.92 -3.75 -12.05
N SER A 110 -2.90 -4.60 -12.33
CA SER A 110 -2.71 -6.04 -12.54
C SER A 110 -1.80 -6.31 -13.73
N ILE A 111 -2.05 -5.67 -14.88
CA ILE A 111 -1.20 -5.78 -16.06
C ILE A 111 0.24 -5.33 -15.75
N ASN A 112 0.40 -4.19 -15.06
CA ASN A 112 1.74 -3.70 -14.66
C ASN A 112 2.46 -4.67 -13.72
N LEU A 113 1.74 -5.32 -12.79
CA LEU A 113 2.31 -6.31 -11.87
C LEU A 113 2.69 -7.61 -12.62
N ILE A 114 1.87 -8.03 -13.59
CA ILE A 114 2.15 -9.18 -14.48
C ILE A 114 3.38 -8.92 -15.33
N LEU A 115 3.46 -7.78 -16.01
CA LEU A 115 4.61 -7.38 -16.83
C LEU A 115 5.91 -7.33 -16.01
N ARG A 116 5.81 -6.96 -14.73
CA ARG A 116 6.95 -6.96 -13.80
C ARG A 116 7.20 -8.32 -13.13
N ARG A 117 6.50 -9.37 -13.55
CA ARG A 117 6.58 -10.73 -12.99
C ARG A 117 6.36 -10.79 -11.47
N ARG A 118 5.49 -9.91 -10.94
CA ARG A 118 5.18 -9.84 -9.51
C ARG A 118 3.84 -10.51 -9.20
N PHE A 119 3.61 -11.70 -9.73
CA PHE A 119 2.35 -12.44 -9.60
C PHE A 119 1.87 -12.60 -8.17
N ARG A 120 2.80 -12.81 -7.23
CA ARG A 120 2.46 -12.95 -5.81
C ARG A 120 1.87 -11.67 -5.24
N GLN A 121 2.44 -10.49 -5.58
CA GLN A 121 1.90 -9.22 -5.12
C GLN A 121 0.52 -8.93 -5.70
N LEU A 122 0.28 -9.37 -6.93
CA LEU A 122 -1.02 -9.30 -7.57
C LEU A 122 -2.03 -10.19 -6.83
N PHE A 123 -1.65 -11.44 -6.54
CA PHE A 123 -2.51 -12.36 -5.81
C PHE A 123 -2.85 -11.82 -4.42
N ASP A 124 -1.86 -11.32 -3.67
CA ASP A 124 -2.08 -10.72 -2.35
C ASP A 124 -3.05 -9.52 -2.42
N ALA A 125 -2.95 -8.70 -3.48
CA ALA A 125 -3.84 -7.54 -3.67
C ALA A 125 -5.27 -7.96 -4.04
N LEU A 126 -5.44 -8.99 -4.89
CA LEU A 126 -6.75 -9.53 -5.25
C LEU A 126 -7.44 -10.20 -4.04
N VAL A 127 -6.67 -10.94 -3.24
CA VAL A 127 -7.18 -11.52 -1.99
C VAL A 127 -7.66 -10.44 -1.02
N ALA A 128 -6.90 -9.35 -0.87
CA ALA A 128 -7.31 -8.22 -0.02
C ALA A 128 -8.58 -7.55 -0.55
N MET A 129 -8.68 -7.34 -1.86
CA MET A 129 -9.89 -6.79 -2.49
C MET A 129 -11.10 -7.67 -2.22
N PHE A 130 -10.97 -8.98 -2.46
CA PHE A 130 -12.05 -9.95 -2.23
C PHE A 130 -12.47 -9.99 -0.76
N LEU A 131 -11.52 -10.04 0.17
CA LEU A 131 -11.80 -10.01 1.61
C LEU A 131 -12.52 -8.72 2.03
N ALA A 132 -12.12 -7.56 1.48
CA ALA A 132 -12.75 -6.30 1.81
C ALA A 132 -14.19 -6.23 1.28
N VAL A 133 -14.41 -6.65 0.04
CA VAL A 133 -15.76 -6.71 -0.55
C VAL A 133 -16.64 -7.65 0.27
N THR A 134 -16.17 -8.86 0.56
CA THR A 134 -16.92 -9.85 1.35
C THR A 134 -17.23 -9.34 2.75
N ALA A 135 -16.25 -8.75 3.44
CA ALA A 135 -16.45 -8.23 4.80
C ALA A 135 -17.47 -7.09 4.83
N LEU A 136 -17.43 -6.17 3.86
CA LEU A 136 -18.39 -5.07 3.75
C LEU A 136 -19.78 -5.57 3.35
N SER A 137 -19.88 -6.55 2.46
CA SER A 137 -21.16 -7.18 2.11
C SER A 137 -21.79 -7.89 3.31
N ILE A 138 -20.97 -8.61 4.09
CA ILE A 138 -21.44 -9.24 5.34
C ILE A 138 -21.86 -8.16 6.34
N ALA A 139 -21.08 -7.09 6.49
CA ALA A 139 -21.42 -5.98 7.38
C ALA A 139 -22.78 -5.34 7.00
N SER A 140 -23.04 -5.14 5.69
CA SER A 140 -24.30 -4.62 5.19
C SER A 140 -25.47 -5.56 5.54
N ILE A 141 -25.32 -6.86 5.32
CA ILE A 141 -26.35 -7.86 5.66
C ILE A 141 -26.60 -7.89 7.18
N VAL A 142 -25.53 -7.88 7.96
CA VAL A 142 -25.61 -7.89 9.42
C VAL A 142 -26.32 -6.64 9.92
N MET A 143 -25.92 -5.47 9.43
CA MET A 143 -26.58 -4.20 9.79
C MET A 143 -28.05 -4.17 9.39
N GLY A 144 -28.40 -4.73 8.22
CA GLY A 144 -29.78 -4.85 7.77
C GLY A 144 -30.67 -5.79 8.60
N ASN A 145 -30.06 -6.80 9.26
CA ASN A 145 -30.78 -7.74 10.12
C ASN A 145 -30.91 -7.28 11.57
N PHE A 146 -30.13 -6.27 12.00
CA PHE A 146 -30.33 -5.68 13.31
C PHE A 146 -31.52 -4.70 13.24
N ASP A 147 -32.53 -4.88 14.11
CA ASP A 147 -33.70 -4.02 14.26
C ASP A 147 -33.37 -2.57 14.73
N ASN A 148 -32.14 -2.15 14.54
CA ASN A 148 -31.66 -0.83 14.91
C ASN A 148 -31.86 0.15 13.75
N THR A 149 -33.10 0.59 13.57
CA THR A 149 -33.49 1.56 12.53
C THR A 149 -32.62 2.83 12.52
N ARG A 150 -32.08 3.25 13.67
CA ARG A 150 -31.22 4.44 13.76
C ARG A 150 -29.89 4.25 13.03
N LEU A 151 -29.25 3.08 13.18
CA LEU A 151 -27.98 2.76 12.52
C LEU A 151 -28.17 2.63 11.00
N LEU A 152 -29.28 1.97 10.59
CA LEU A 152 -29.61 1.84 9.17
C LEU A 152 -29.83 3.20 8.50
N VAL A 153 -30.64 4.05 9.11
CA VAL A 153 -30.91 5.40 8.59
C VAL A 153 -29.63 6.25 8.55
N ALA A 154 -28.73 6.09 9.54
CA ALA A 154 -27.48 6.85 9.58
C ALA A 154 -26.46 6.41 8.51
N MET A 155 -26.53 5.17 8.05
CA MET A 155 -25.59 4.62 7.06
C MET A 155 -26.19 4.48 5.65
N ALA A 156 -27.52 4.36 5.52
CA ALA A 156 -28.21 4.36 4.26
C ALA A 156 -28.42 5.80 3.77
N GLY A 157 -28.17 6.05 2.49
CA GLY A 157 -28.45 7.36 1.88
C GLY A 157 -29.95 7.61 1.73
N SER A 158 -30.31 8.87 1.50
CA SER A 158 -31.70 9.32 1.37
C SER A 158 -32.45 8.72 0.18
N THR A 159 -31.72 8.36 -0.88
CA THR A 159 -32.27 7.83 -2.15
C THR A 159 -32.19 6.30 -2.26
N SER A 160 -31.66 5.61 -1.25
CA SER A 160 -31.53 4.15 -1.30
C SER A 160 -32.87 3.45 -1.23
N SER A 161 -33.33 2.94 -2.36
CA SER A 161 -34.45 1.98 -2.45
C SER A 161 -34.02 0.57 -1.97
N THR A 162 -32.74 0.35 -1.83
CA THR A 162 -32.10 -0.86 -1.33
C THR A 162 -31.38 -0.50 -0.02
N ASN A 163 -31.48 -1.38 1.00
CA ASN A 163 -30.80 -1.21 2.30
C ASN A 163 -29.26 -1.28 2.21
N GLU A 164 -28.66 -0.62 1.21
CA GLU A 164 -27.22 -0.58 1.04
C GLU A 164 -26.61 0.45 1.99
N SER A 165 -26.11 -0.04 3.13
CA SER A 165 -25.45 0.78 4.15
C SER A 165 -23.93 0.90 3.97
N THR A 166 -23.36 0.24 2.97
CA THR A 166 -21.90 0.20 2.72
C THR A 166 -21.58 0.25 1.24
N ALA A 167 -20.36 0.68 0.89
CA ALA A 167 -19.83 0.70 -0.46
C ALA A 167 -18.75 -0.39 -0.66
N PRO A 168 -19.11 -1.66 -0.92
CA PRO A 168 -18.15 -2.77 -0.96
C PRO A 168 -17.07 -2.59 -2.03
N ILE A 169 -17.43 -2.07 -3.20
CA ILE A 169 -16.49 -1.84 -4.31
C ILE A 169 -15.44 -0.80 -3.92
N LEU A 170 -15.88 0.29 -3.27
CA LEU A 170 -14.97 1.36 -2.83
C LEU A 170 -13.94 0.85 -1.81
N GLY A 171 -14.41 0.09 -0.80
CA GLY A 171 -13.53 -0.54 0.18
C GLY A 171 -12.59 -1.57 -0.45
N GLY A 172 -13.08 -2.37 -1.39
CA GLY A 172 -12.28 -3.34 -2.13
C GLY A 172 -11.15 -2.70 -2.93
N ILE A 173 -11.44 -1.61 -3.65
CA ILE A 173 -10.43 -0.86 -4.41
C ILE A 173 -9.38 -0.26 -3.48
N LEU A 174 -9.79 0.30 -2.34
CA LEU A 174 -8.86 0.85 -1.37
C LEU A 174 -7.95 -0.24 -0.75
N ALA A 175 -8.51 -1.41 -0.43
CA ALA A 175 -7.72 -2.56 0.02
C ALA A 175 -6.71 -3.01 -1.03
N PHE A 176 -7.14 -3.11 -2.31
CA PHE A 176 -6.26 -3.44 -3.44
C PHE A 176 -5.11 -2.46 -3.57
N ILE A 177 -5.38 -1.14 -3.61
CA ILE A 177 -4.39 -0.08 -3.72
C ILE A 177 -3.37 -0.16 -2.58
N THR A 178 -3.85 -0.42 -1.36
CA THR A 178 -3.03 -0.51 -0.14
C THR A 178 -2.04 -1.67 -0.23
N VAL A 179 -2.48 -2.85 -0.70
CA VAL A 179 -1.63 -4.04 -0.81
C VAL A 179 -0.71 -3.97 -2.04
N ALA A 180 -1.21 -3.50 -3.17
CA ALA A 180 -0.46 -3.34 -4.40
C ALA A 180 0.67 -2.28 -4.29
N ARG A 181 0.72 -1.50 -3.19
CA ARG A 181 1.70 -0.44 -2.94
C ARG A 181 1.77 0.59 -4.08
N LEU A 182 0.65 0.88 -4.69
CA LEU A 182 0.58 1.87 -5.75
C LEU A 182 0.95 3.27 -5.25
N MET A 183 0.68 3.56 -3.97
CA MET A 183 1.00 4.84 -3.32
C MET A 183 2.51 5.14 -3.16
N GLY A 184 3.41 4.21 -3.50
CA GLY A 184 4.88 4.42 -3.39
C GLY A 184 5.56 4.99 -4.64
N ARG A 185 4.83 5.14 -5.75
CA ARG A 185 5.37 5.61 -7.05
C ARG A 185 4.59 6.82 -7.52
N ARG A 186 5.28 7.94 -7.75
CA ARG A 186 4.66 9.22 -8.10
C ARG A 186 3.50 9.12 -9.11
N PRO A 187 3.64 8.50 -10.31
CA PRO A 187 2.53 8.48 -11.27
C PRO A 187 1.34 7.65 -10.78
N TRP A 188 1.58 6.53 -10.11
CA TRP A 188 0.52 5.65 -9.60
C TRP A 188 -0.19 6.22 -8.37
N ASN A 189 0.52 7.00 -7.55
CA ASN A 189 -0.07 7.67 -6.39
C ASN A 189 -1.12 8.68 -6.82
N VAL A 190 -0.78 9.53 -7.80
CA VAL A 190 -1.74 10.52 -8.34
C VAL A 190 -2.94 9.82 -8.97
N LEU A 191 -2.70 8.81 -9.82
CA LEU A 191 -3.77 8.07 -10.48
C LEU A 191 -4.71 7.39 -9.48
N SER A 192 -4.17 6.70 -8.49
CA SER A 192 -4.97 6.04 -7.46
C SER A 192 -5.74 7.02 -6.60
N SER A 193 -5.14 8.18 -6.24
CA SER A 193 -5.85 9.23 -5.51
C SER A 193 -7.00 9.80 -6.33
N VAL A 194 -6.78 10.11 -7.60
CA VAL A 194 -7.83 10.65 -8.48
C VAL A 194 -8.99 9.65 -8.59
N VAL A 195 -8.70 8.37 -8.80
CA VAL A 195 -9.75 7.34 -8.90
C VAL A 195 -10.53 7.20 -7.59
N VAL A 196 -9.84 7.14 -6.43
CA VAL A 196 -10.51 7.03 -5.12
C VAL A 196 -11.37 8.27 -4.86
N VAL A 197 -10.83 9.47 -5.08
CA VAL A 197 -11.59 10.72 -4.90
C VAL A 197 -12.79 10.77 -5.84
N SER A 198 -12.65 10.41 -7.12
CA SER A 198 -13.76 10.37 -8.05
C SER A 198 -14.84 9.37 -7.64
N LEU A 199 -14.44 8.17 -7.19
CA LEU A 199 -15.38 7.17 -6.70
C LEU A 199 -16.13 7.64 -5.46
N VAL A 200 -15.44 8.23 -4.50
CA VAL A 200 -16.06 8.82 -3.30
C VAL A 200 -17.03 9.91 -3.72
N SER A 201 -16.62 10.83 -4.62
CA SER A 201 -17.46 11.91 -5.10
C SER A 201 -18.71 11.39 -5.79
N VAL A 202 -18.58 10.38 -6.68
CA VAL A 202 -19.73 9.76 -7.35
C VAL A 202 -20.67 9.11 -6.34
N THR A 203 -20.13 8.37 -5.36
CA THR A 203 -20.96 7.71 -4.34
C THR A 203 -21.70 8.72 -3.48
N VAL A 204 -21.05 9.83 -3.11
CA VAL A 204 -21.66 10.94 -2.37
C VAL A 204 -22.76 11.62 -3.22
N LEU A 205 -22.44 11.95 -4.48
CA LEU A 205 -23.39 12.63 -5.38
C LEU A 205 -24.59 11.78 -5.77
N SER A 206 -24.45 10.44 -5.74
CA SER A 206 -25.57 9.53 -6.02
C SER A 206 -26.60 9.45 -4.88
N GLY A 207 -26.27 9.94 -3.69
CA GLY A 207 -27.14 9.91 -2.50
C GLY A 207 -27.52 8.50 -2.03
N GLY A 208 -26.94 7.46 -2.64
CA GLY A 208 -27.29 6.07 -2.34
C GLY A 208 -26.73 5.55 -1.03
N ILE A 209 -25.68 6.17 -0.49
CA ILE A 209 -25.02 5.78 0.76
C ILE A 209 -24.65 7.04 1.53
N ALA A 210 -24.99 7.09 2.82
CA ALA A 210 -24.64 8.22 3.69
C ALA A 210 -23.12 8.37 3.85
N LEU A 211 -22.66 9.58 4.15
CA LEU A 211 -21.24 9.88 4.40
C LEU A 211 -20.62 8.95 5.44
N ALA A 212 -21.36 8.60 6.49
CA ALA A 212 -20.92 7.66 7.51
C ALA A 212 -20.67 6.25 6.94
N GLY A 213 -21.53 5.75 6.05
CA GLY A 213 -21.38 4.49 5.35
C GLY A 213 -20.18 4.46 4.41
N ILE A 214 -19.91 5.58 3.71
CA ILE A 214 -18.72 5.74 2.86
C ILE A 214 -17.46 5.74 3.71
N GLY A 215 -17.43 6.54 4.80
CA GLY A 215 -16.31 6.60 5.73
C GLY A 215 -15.99 5.24 6.35
N PHE A 216 -17.01 4.50 6.76
CA PHE A 216 -16.90 3.14 7.27
C PHE A 216 -16.29 2.20 6.21
N SER A 217 -16.79 2.24 4.98
CA SER A 217 -16.31 1.38 3.89
C SER A 217 -14.84 1.64 3.56
N LEU A 218 -14.42 2.91 3.57
CA LEU A 218 -13.02 3.29 3.39
C LEU A 218 -12.14 2.79 4.54
N ALA A 219 -12.57 2.99 5.78
CA ALA A 219 -11.82 2.58 6.96
C ALA A 219 -11.65 1.05 7.02
N VAL A 220 -12.71 0.28 6.73
CA VAL A 220 -12.67 -1.19 6.68
C VAL A 220 -11.81 -1.67 5.52
N GLY A 221 -11.95 -1.09 4.32
CA GLY A 221 -11.12 -1.44 3.17
C GLY A 221 -9.63 -1.21 3.46
N TRP A 222 -9.30 -0.07 4.09
CA TRP A 222 -7.92 0.22 4.51
C TRP A 222 -7.42 -0.74 5.58
N ALA A 223 -8.24 -1.04 6.61
CA ALA A 223 -7.91 -2.00 7.65
C ALA A 223 -7.59 -3.38 7.07
N ILE A 224 -8.47 -3.91 6.19
CA ILE A 224 -8.25 -5.22 5.56
C ILE A 224 -7.01 -5.23 4.69
N GLY A 225 -6.75 -4.17 3.93
CA GLY A 225 -5.52 -4.02 3.17
C GLY A 225 -4.27 -4.06 4.04
N LEU A 226 -4.26 -3.37 5.19
CA LEU A 226 -3.16 -3.38 6.16
C LEU A 226 -3.00 -4.73 6.84
N LEU A 227 -4.12 -5.36 7.24
CA LEU A 227 -4.13 -6.71 7.84
C LEU A 227 -3.53 -7.73 6.88
N THR A 228 -3.97 -7.72 5.62
CA THR A 228 -3.44 -8.61 4.58
C THR A 228 -1.93 -8.41 4.41
N ARG A 229 -1.45 -7.16 4.38
CA ARG A 229 -0.01 -6.86 4.32
C ARG A 229 0.75 -7.37 5.55
N TYR A 230 0.17 -7.25 6.73
CA TYR A 230 0.78 -7.73 7.96
C TYR A 230 0.85 -9.25 8.00
N VAL A 231 -0.23 -9.94 7.65
CA VAL A 231 -0.34 -11.42 7.67
C VAL A 231 0.54 -12.04 6.58
N LEU A 232 0.42 -11.57 5.34
CA LEU A 232 1.20 -12.11 4.21
C LEU A 232 2.66 -11.64 4.23
N GLY A 233 2.97 -10.62 5.01
CA GLY A 233 4.31 -10.03 5.14
C GLY A 233 4.75 -9.29 3.86
N THR A 234 5.66 -8.35 4.02
CA THR A 234 6.22 -7.62 2.89
C THR A 234 7.53 -8.25 2.45
N SER A 235 7.65 -8.57 1.16
CA SER A 235 8.95 -8.94 0.58
C SER A 235 9.92 -7.76 0.74
N THR A 236 11.04 -7.99 1.38
CA THR A 236 12.11 -7.00 1.43
C THR A 236 12.64 -6.75 0.03
N THR A 237 12.60 -5.49 -0.39
CA THR A 237 13.27 -5.02 -1.62
C THR A 237 14.76 -4.74 -1.39
N ARG A 238 15.35 -5.32 -0.34
CA ARG A 238 16.81 -5.22 -0.16
C ARG A 238 17.45 -5.98 -1.32
N PRO A 239 18.40 -5.37 -2.03
CA PRO A 239 19.17 -6.08 -3.03
C PRO A 239 19.88 -7.26 -2.35
N SER A 240 20.00 -8.39 -3.03
CA SER A 240 20.78 -9.53 -2.52
C SER A 240 22.24 -9.10 -2.38
N GLY A 241 22.97 -9.70 -1.43
CA GLY A 241 24.40 -9.45 -1.28
C GLY A 241 25.13 -9.61 -2.59
N ALA A 242 24.76 -10.62 -3.39
CA ALA A 242 25.28 -10.83 -4.75
C ALA A 242 25.05 -9.62 -5.67
N ALA A 243 23.85 -9.01 -5.63
CA ALA A 243 23.56 -7.84 -6.43
C ALA A 243 24.34 -6.60 -5.98
N VAL A 244 24.58 -6.47 -4.66
CA VAL A 244 25.42 -5.40 -4.08
C VAL A 244 26.86 -5.61 -4.48
N ALA A 245 27.40 -6.84 -4.35
CA ALA A 245 28.75 -7.18 -4.76
C ALA A 245 29.00 -6.90 -6.24
N ALA A 246 28.06 -7.33 -7.11
CA ALA A 246 28.13 -7.06 -8.53
C ALA A 246 28.03 -5.56 -8.88
N ALA A 247 27.28 -4.77 -8.10
CA ALA A 247 27.20 -3.32 -8.30
C ALA A 247 28.50 -2.64 -7.88
N LEU A 248 29.11 -3.06 -6.78
CA LEU A 248 30.40 -2.53 -6.29
C LEU A 248 31.55 -2.92 -7.22
N ALA A 249 31.59 -4.16 -7.70
CA ALA A 249 32.57 -4.61 -8.69
C ALA A 249 32.51 -3.76 -9.98
N ARG A 250 31.30 -3.45 -10.47
CA ARG A 250 31.12 -2.56 -11.62
C ARG A 250 31.56 -1.13 -11.36
N GLY A 251 31.50 -0.67 -10.11
CA GLY A 251 32.01 0.64 -9.66
C GLY A 251 33.52 0.67 -9.44
N GLY A 252 34.26 -0.42 -9.69
CA GLY A 252 35.71 -0.50 -9.52
C GLY A 252 36.13 -0.87 -8.08
N TYR A 253 35.21 -1.30 -7.23
CA TYR A 253 35.48 -1.74 -5.85
C TYR A 253 35.28 -3.25 -5.72
N PRO A 254 36.27 -4.08 -6.11
CA PRO A 254 36.16 -5.54 -5.94
C PRO A 254 36.17 -5.86 -4.44
N ILE A 255 35.13 -6.57 -3.98
CA ILE A 255 35.00 -7.02 -2.61
C ILE A 255 35.32 -8.51 -2.56
N THR A 256 36.18 -8.89 -1.61
CA THR A 256 36.50 -10.30 -1.32
C THR A 256 35.55 -10.92 -0.31
N GLN A 257 34.92 -10.11 0.55
CA GLN A 257 33.99 -10.59 1.56
C GLN A 257 32.90 -9.56 1.87
N LEU A 258 31.64 -10.01 1.89
CA LEU A 258 30.48 -9.19 2.25
C LEU A 258 29.76 -9.83 3.44
N ARG A 259 29.76 -9.16 4.57
CA ARG A 259 29.10 -9.64 5.80
C ARG A 259 27.97 -8.73 6.21
N ILE A 260 26.86 -9.30 6.65
CA ILE A 260 25.76 -8.52 7.21
C ILE A 260 26.14 -8.10 8.62
N ALA A 261 26.20 -6.78 8.86
CA ALA A 261 26.33 -6.27 10.23
C ALA A 261 24.97 -6.44 10.94
N HIS A 262 24.96 -7.23 12.00
CA HIS A 262 23.83 -7.27 12.93
C HIS A 262 23.98 -6.08 13.87
N LEU A 263 23.10 -5.08 13.73
CA LEU A 263 22.89 -4.00 14.67
C LEU A 263 21.84 -4.40 15.70
#